data_884f646982a8add91f2e48558e51bf24
#
_entry.id   884f646982a8add91f2e48558e51bf24
#
_cell.length_a   1.000
_cell.length_b   1.000
_cell.length_c   1.000
_cell.angle_alpha   90.00
_cell.angle_beta   90.00
_cell.angle_gamma   90.00
#
_symmetry.space_group_name_H-M   'P 1'
#
loop_
_entity.id
_entity.type
_entity.pdbx_description
1 polymer ?
#
loop_
_entity_poly.entity_id
_entity_poly.type
_entity_poly.pdbx_seq_one_letter_code
_entity_poly.pdbx_strand_id
1 'polypeptide(L)'
;KGSVGILDRNIWLAKAKSALRSSSIEGDHDKARILCYTNRIVDNLVPHARRAIHGDMADQYQVLPGEVLISRKAIMVNASLTQDEIGEEPDILISSNREMVVEDVIPNSLDLASLGIQQDIENPLPIIETQIAKVTCDKKEFSLRLMPQIGTKSRLNLDRTLNELSMQARENGKKNSSTIWKLFFFIRDSFASLGPASVLTIHRSQGST
;
A
#
# COMPACT_ATOMS: atom_id res chain seq x y z
N LYS A 1 -15.16 31.80 6.41
CA LYS A 1 -13.81 32.17 6.90
C LYS A 1 -13.32 31.05 7.79
N GLY A 2 -12.22 30.35 7.40
CA GLY A 2 -11.60 29.35 8.24
C GLY A 2 -10.93 29.99 9.46
N SER A 3 -10.95 29.30 10.62
CA SER A 3 -10.21 29.72 11.81
C SER A 3 -9.06 28.75 12.07
N VAL A 4 -7.92 29.29 12.50
CA VAL A 4 -6.78 28.51 12.97
C VAL A 4 -6.81 28.54 14.50
N GLY A 5 -6.68 27.37 15.12
CA GLY A 5 -6.65 27.25 16.57
C GLY A 5 -5.61 26.22 17.04
N ILE A 6 -5.03 26.45 18.21
CA ILE A 6 -4.20 25.49 18.92
C ILE A 6 -5.07 24.79 19.94
N LEU A 7 -5.10 23.46 19.93
CA LEU A 7 -5.91 22.65 20.82
C LEU A 7 -5.05 21.68 21.62
N ASP A 8 -5.52 21.31 22.80
CA ASP A 8 -4.99 20.14 23.51
C ASP A 8 -5.11 18.88 22.63
N ARG A 9 -4.16 17.96 22.79
CA ARG A 9 -4.06 16.74 21.95
C ARG A 9 -5.35 15.92 21.94
N ASN A 10 -5.99 15.75 23.10
CA ASN A 10 -7.18 14.93 23.23
C ASN A 10 -8.39 15.62 22.58
N ILE A 11 -8.51 16.93 22.78
CA ILE A 11 -9.56 17.75 22.16
C ILE A 11 -9.38 17.77 20.66
N TRP A 12 -8.13 17.95 20.19
CA TRP A 12 -7.82 17.91 18.77
C TRP A 12 -8.18 16.57 18.14
N LEU A 13 -7.77 15.44 18.78
CA LEU A 13 -8.05 14.11 18.27
C LEU A 13 -9.56 13.82 18.21
N ALA A 14 -10.33 14.25 19.21
CA ALA A 14 -11.78 14.10 19.22
C ALA A 14 -12.43 14.87 18.07
N LYS A 15 -12.00 16.12 17.83
CA LYS A 15 -12.48 16.93 16.71
C LYS A 15 -12.09 16.35 15.36
N ALA A 16 -10.84 15.87 15.20
CA ALA A 16 -10.37 15.24 13.97
C ALA A 16 -11.19 13.98 13.64
N LYS A 17 -11.44 13.11 14.63
CA LYS A 17 -12.29 11.92 14.47
C LYS A 17 -13.71 12.28 14.05
N SER A 18 -14.30 13.30 14.68
CA SER A 18 -15.65 13.78 14.33
C SER A 18 -15.69 14.32 12.89
N ALA A 19 -14.70 15.11 12.49
CA ALA A 19 -14.63 15.66 11.13
C ALA A 19 -14.46 14.57 10.08
N LEU A 20 -13.60 13.57 10.32
CA LEU A 20 -13.40 12.43 9.41
C LEU A 20 -14.68 11.60 9.29
N ARG A 21 -15.40 11.35 10.40
CA ARG A 21 -16.68 10.63 10.36
C ARG A 21 -17.73 11.41 9.55
N SER A 22 -17.85 12.73 9.75
CA SER A 22 -18.75 13.57 8.98
C SER A 22 -18.43 13.56 7.49
N SER A 23 -17.15 13.69 7.14
CA SER A 23 -16.63 13.59 5.78
C SER A 23 -17.02 12.27 5.10
N SER A 24 -16.85 11.15 5.81
CA SER A 24 -17.23 9.83 5.31
C SER A 24 -18.74 9.66 5.11
N ILE A 25 -19.56 10.13 6.06
CA ILE A 25 -21.03 10.04 5.98
C ILE A 25 -21.56 10.87 4.80
N GLU A 26 -20.95 12.02 4.54
CA GLU A 26 -21.33 12.90 3.43
C GLU A 26 -20.79 12.44 2.08
N GLY A 27 -19.91 11.43 2.06
CA GLY A 27 -19.26 10.93 0.84
C GLY A 27 -18.24 11.92 0.25
N ASP A 28 -17.85 12.95 0.99
CA ASP A 28 -16.86 13.95 0.58
C ASP A 28 -15.55 13.72 1.34
N HIS A 29 -14.67 12.90 0.77
CA HIS A 29 -13.41 12.51 1.37
C HIS A 29 -12.38 13.67 1.43
N ASP A 30 -12.63 14.78 0.71
CA ASP A 30 -11.78 15.97 0.72
C ASP A 30 -12.15 16.94 1.84
N LYS A 31 -13.33 16.80 2.43
CA LYS A 31 -13.81 17.69 3.48
C LYS A 31 -12.94 17.69 4.74
N ALA A 32 -12.34 16.54 5.08
CA ALA A 32 -11.48 16.41 6.25
C ALA A 32 -10.33 15.44 6.03
N ARG A 33 -9.10 15.91 6.25
CA ARG A 33 -7.87 15.09 6.24
C ARG A 33 -6.96 15.51 7.39
N ILE A 34 -6.22 14.55 7.94
CA ILE A 34 -5.17 14.79 8.92
C ILE A 34 -3.84 14.93 8.18
N LEU A 35 -3.19 16.09 8.35
CA LEU A 35 -1.86 16.34 7.80
C LEU A 35 -0.80 16.23 8.88
N CYS A 36 0.25 15.47 8.62
CA CYS A 36 1.35 15.18 9.52
C CYS A 36 2.68 15.60 8.93
N TYR A 37 3.65 15.87 9.79
CA TYR A 37 5.01 16.19 9.36
C TYR A 37 5.83 14.94 8.99
N THR A 38 5.64 13.81 9.69
CA THR A 38 6.42 12.58 9.48
C THR A 38 5.54 11.36 9.23
N ASN A 39 6.08 10.37 8.52
CA ASN A 39 5.41 9.08 8.32
C ASN A 39 5.12 8.37 9.66
N ARG A 40 6.00 8.49 10.66
CA ARG A 40 5.79 7.91 11.99
C ARG A 40 4.50 8.44 12.65
N ILE A 41 4.22 9.73 12.49
CA ILE A 41 2.97 10.33 13.01
C ILE A 41 1.77 9.84 12.20
N VAL A 42 1.91 9.74 10.88
CA VAL A 42 0.88 9.13 10.00
C VAL A 42 0.54 7.74 10.50
N ASP A 43 1.54 6.85 10.67
CA ASP A 43 1.33 5.46 11.07
C ASP A 43 0.66 5.37 12.46
N ASN A 44 0.96 6.28 13.38
CA ASN A 44 0.31 6.35 14.70
C ASN A 44 -1.16 6.84 14.61
N LEU A 45 -1.51 7.70 13.66
CA LEU A 45 -2.85 8.28 13.56
C LEU A 45 -3.78 7.49 12.64
N VAL A 46 -3.26 6.71 11.69
CA VAL A 46 -4.03 5.87 10.77
C VAL A 46 -5.03 4.97 11.49
N PRO A 47 -4.69 4.20 12.54
CA PRO A 47 -5.66 3.38 13.25
C PRO A 47 -6.82 4.19 13.84
N HIS A 48 -6.53 5.37 14.37
CA HIS A 48 -7.55 6.26 14.95
C HIS A 48 -8.48 6.83 13.88
N ALA A 49 -7.94 7.21 12.72
CA ALA A 49 -8.72 7.73 11.59
C ALA A 49 -9.60 6.63 10.97
N ARG A 50 -9.02 5.46 10.68
CA ARG A 50 -9.77 4.33 10.13
C ARG A 50 -10.90 3.88 11.05
N ARG A 51 -10.65 3.79 12.38
CA ARG A 51 -11.70 3.46 13.35
C ARG A 51 -12.77 4.54 13.43
N ALA A 52 -12.45 5.82 13.25
CA ALA A 52 -13.43 6.89 13.21
C ALA A 52 -14.35 6.79 11.98
N ILE A 53 -13.84 6.34 10.84
CA ILE A 53 -14.56 6.21 9.57
C ILE A 53 -15.33 4.89 9.49
N HIS A 54 -14.68 3.76 9.83
CA HIS A 54 -15.16 2.41 9.58
C HIS A 54 -15.54 1.62 10.85
N GLY A 55 -15.43 2.26 12.04
CA GLY A 55 -15.70 1.57 13.31
C GLY A 55 -14.73 0.42 13.57
N ASP A 56 -15.23 -0.62 14.24
CA ASP A 56 -14.45 -1.79 14.67
C ASP A 56 -13.97 -2.66 13.50
N MET A 57 -14.59 -2.53 12.32
CA MET A 57 -14.16 -3.21 11.10
C MET A 57 -12.73 -2.80 10.68
N ALA A 58 -12.33 -1.57 11.00
CA ALA A 58 -10.97 -1.07 10.72
C ALA A 58 -9.84 -1.87 11.41
N ASP A 59 -10.13 -2.52 12.51
CA ASP A 59 -9.16 -3.32 13.27
C ASP A 59 -9.08 -4.77 12.75
N GLN A 60 -10.15 -5.25 12.10
CA GLN A 60 -10.26 -6.63 11.64
C GLN A 60 -9.73 -6.81 10.21
N TYR A 61 -9.84 -5.77 9.39
CA TYR A 61 -9.49 -5.84 7.96
C TYR A 61 -8.40 -4.84 7.60
N GLN A 62 -7.46 -5.30 6.77
CA GLN A 62 -6.37 -4.46 6.27
C GLN A 62 -6.89 -3.30 5.43
N VAL A 63 -7.87 -3.57 4.57
CA VAL A 63 -8.53 -2.63 3.68
C VAL A 63 -10.01 -2.98 3.62
N LEU A 64 -10.86 -1.98 3.45
CA LEU A 64 -12.31 -2.13 3.41
C LEU A 64 -12.89 -1.56 2.11
N PRO A 65 -13.95 -2.15 1.57
CA PRO A 65 -14.73 -1.52 0.49
C PRO A 65 -15.21 -0.12 0.89
N GLY A 66 -15.17 0.82 -0.04
CA GLY A 66 -15.46 2.24 0.19
C GLY A 66 -14.32 3.04 0.83
N GLU A 67 -13.22 2.41 1.21
CA GLU A 67 -12.05 3.12 1.74
C GLU A 67 -11.32 3.87 0.61
N VAL A 68 -10.95 5.13 0.86
CA VAL A 68 -10.10 5.88 -0.07
C VAL A 68 -8.65 5.68 0.33
N LEU A 69 -7.90 5.12 -0.60
CA LEU A 69 -6.48 4.84 -0.45
C LEU A 69 -5.64 5.76 -1.34
N ILE A 70 -4.37 5.93 -0.96
CA ILE A 70 -3.39 6.64 -1.76
C ILE A 70 -2.18 5.73 -2.04
N SER A 71 -1.66 5.78 -3.25
CA SER A 71 -0.44 5.07 -3.61
C SER A 71 0.77 5.69 -2.90
N ARG A 72 1.43 4.92 -2.03
CA ARG A 72 2.62 5.37 -1.30
C ARG A 72 3.88 5.40 -2.18
N LYS A 73 3.88 4.62 -3.26
CA LYS A 73 4.91 4.54 -4.31
C LYS A 73 4.21 4.34 -5.64
N ALA A 74 4.92 4.54 -6.74
CA ALA A 74 4.43 4.09 -8.04
C ALA A 74 4.06 2.60 -7.98
N ILE A 75 2.91 2.25 -8.52
CA ILE A 75 2.44 0.87 -8.63
C ILE A 75 2.85 0.38 -10.01
N MET A 76 3.60 -0.71 -10.02
CA MET A 76 4.10 -1.30 -11.26
C MET A 76 3.05 -2.26 -11.83
N VAL A 77 3.12 -2.50 -13.11
CA VAL A 77 2.23 -3.43 -13.83
C VAL A 77 2.21 -4.82 -13.16
N ASN A 78 3.34 -5.27 -12.60
CA ASN A 78 3.45 -6.56 -11.89
C ASN A 78 2.51 -6.71 -10.69
N ALA A 79 2.03 -5.61 -10.10
CA ALA A 79 1.07 -5.64 -8.99
C ALA A 79 -0.38 -5.83 -9.46
N SER A 80 -0.65 -5.73 -10.77
CA SER A 80 -1.98 -5.94 -11.36
C SER A 80 -2.19 -7.39 -11.76
N LEU A 81 -3.42 -7.87 -11.65
CA LEU A 81 -3.83 -9.19 -12.16
C LEU A 81 -4.40 -9.12 -13.59
N THR A 82 -4.61 -7.93 -14.13
CA THR A 82 -5.25 -7.72 -15.45
C THR A 82 -4.22 -7.59 -16.56
N GLN A 83 -3.08 -8.27 -16.47
CA GLN A 83 -2.05 -8.20 -17.51
C GLN A 83 -2.34 -9.11 -18.68
N ASP A 84 -2.51 -8.53 -19.83
CA ASP A 84 -2.49 -9.26 -21.11
C ASP A 84 -1.08 -9.33 -21.75
N GLU A 85 -0.15 -8.46 -21.34
CA GLU A 85 1.23 -8.48 -21.85
C GLU A 85 2.24 -7.98 -20.80
N ILE A 86 3.24 -8.81 -20.49
CA ILE A 86 4.42 -8.40 -19.69
C ILE A 86 5.42 -7.82 -20.70
N GLY A 87 5.52 -6.50 -20.76
CA GLY A 87 6.58 -5.82 -21.48
C GLY A 87 7.96 -6.08 -20.84
N GLU A 88 9.04 -5.91 -21.60
CA GLU A 88 10.43 -6.14 -21.13
C GLU A 88 10.88 -5.11 -20.08
N GLU A 89 10.20 -3.96 -19.95
CA GLU A 89 10.48 -2.93 -18.95
C GLU A 89 9.35 -2.81 -17.92
N PRO A 90 9.67 -2.50 -16.65
CA PRO A 90 8.67 -2.35 -15.60
C PRO A 90 7.89 -1.05 -15.80
N ASP A 91 6.75 -1.15 -16.46
CA ASP A 91 5.87 0.00 -16.66
C ASP A 91 5.15 0.41 -15.37
N ILE A 92 5.03 1.73 -15.20
CA ILE A 92 4.24 2.33 -14.12
C ILE A 92 2.76 2.24 -14.50
N LEU A 93 2.00 1.47 -13.73
CA LEU A 93 0.57 1.35 -13.89
C LEU A 93 -0.17 2.55 -13.29
N ILE A 94 0.20 2.92 -12.06
CA ILE A 94 -0.36 4.08 -11.33
C ILE A 94 0.79 4.84 -10.69
N SER A 95 0.86 6.14 -10.94
CA SER A 95 1.88 7.01 -10.33
C SER A 95 1.73 7.08 -8.80
N SER A 96 2.80 7.50 -8.12
CA SER A 96 2.75 7.76 -6.67
C SER A 96 1.80 8.93 -6.37
N ASN A 97 1.24 8.92 -5.16
CA ASN A 97 0.30 9.93 -4.65
C ASN A 97 -1.04 10.02 -5.41
N ARG A 98 -1.42 8.97 -6.16
CA ARG A 98 -2.76 8.88 -6.77
C ARG A 98 -3.74 8.28 -5.78
N GLU A 99 -4.91 8.88 -5.70
CA GLU A 99 -6.01 8.41 -4.88
C GLU A 99 -6.87 7.41 -5.64
N MET A 100 -7.41 6.45 -4.90
CA MET A 100 -8.26 5.41 -5.44
C MET A 100 -9.32 4.99 -4.42
N VAL A 101 -10.50 4.64 -4.91
CA VAL A 101 -11.59 4.10 -4.09
C VAL A 101 -11.55 2.58 -4.19
N VAL A 102 -11.64 1.92 -3.05
CA VAL A 102 -11.73 0.45 -2.99
C VAL A 102 -13.17 0.02 -3.23
N GLU A 103 -13.38 -0.78 -4.26
CA GLU A 103 -14.69 -1.34 -4.59
C GLU A 103 -14.91 -2.69 -3.89
N ASP A 104 -13.89 -3.54 -3.90
CA ASP A 104 -13.96 -4.89 -3.36
C ASP A 104 -12.58 -5.38 -2.89
N VAL A 105 -12.56 -6.33 -1.96
CA VAL A 105 -11.31 -6.94 -1.45
C VAL A 105 -11.50 -8.44 -1.33
N ILE A 106 -10.65 -9.20 -2.02
CA ILE A 106 -10.69 -10.66 -2.03
C ILE A 106 -9.38 -11.26 -1.52
N PRO A 107 -9.40 -12.37 -0.75
CA PRO A 107 -8.21 -13.10 -0.38
C PRO A 107 -7.44 -13.59 -1.62
N ASN A 108 -6.12 -13.56 -1.54
CA ASN A 108 -5.24 -14.06 -2.60
C ASN A 108 -3.95 -14.61 -2.00
N SER A 109 -3.20 -15.37 -2.79
CA SER A 109 -1.85 -15.81 -2.47
C SER A 109 -0.97 -15.71 -3.70
N LEU A 110 0.31 -15.40 -3.48
CA LEU A 110 1.34 -15.41 -4.51
C LEU A 110 2.38 -16.47 -4.14
N ASP A 111 2.47 -17.50 -4.95
CA ASP A 111 3.57 -18.45 -4.88
C ASP A 111 4.79 -17.83 -5.59
N LEU A 112 5.81 -17.45 -4.81
CA LEU A 112 7.02 -16.85 -5.38
C LEU A 112 7.80 -17.83 -6.27
N ALA A 113 7.64 -19.15 -6.08
CA ALA A 113 8.27 -20.15 -6.94
C ALA A 113 7.64 -20.18 -8.35
N SER A 114 6.34 -19.85 -8.45
CA SER A 114 5.62 -19.82 -9.74
C SER A 114 6.04 -18.66 -10.65
N LEU A 115 6.81 -17.70 -10.16
CA LEU A 115 7.28 -16.54 -10.94
C LEU A 115 8.38 -16.89 -11.96
N GLY A 116 8.60 -18.20 -12.20
CA GLY A 116 9.43 -18.69 -13.31
C GLY A 116 10.94 -18.49 -13.12
N ILE A 117 11.37 -18.22 -11.90
CA ILE A 117 12.76 -17.93 -11.62
C ILE A 117 13.44 -19.21 -11.20
N GLN A 118 14.22 -19.80 -12.13
CA GLN A 118 15.16 -20.86 -11.80
C GLN A 118 16.15 -20.33 -10.77
N GLN A 119 16.02 -20.81 -9.55
CA GLN A 119 16.95 -20.49 -8.48
C GLN A 119 17.63 -21.77 -7.98
N ASP A 120 18.94 -21.70 -7.92
CA ASP A 120 19.73 -22.53 -7.01
C ASP A 120 19.50 -22.06 -5.56
N ILE A 121 18.27 -22.19 -5.07
CA ILE A 121 17.96 -21.89 -3.66
C ILE A 121 17.76 -23.23 -2.95
N GLU A 122 18.57 -23.47 -1.92
CA GLU A 122 18.45 -24.65 -1.05
C GLU A 122 17.07 -24.74 -0.36
N ASN A 123 16.32 -23.63 -0.28
CA ASN A 123 15.00 -23.57 0.32
C ASN A 123 13.96 -23.09 -0.70
N PRO A 124 12.78 -23.74 -0.77
CA PRO A 124 11.70 -23.30 -1.64
C PRO A 124 11.24 -21.90 -1.24
N LEU A 125 10.96 -21.06 -2.25
CA LEU A 125 10.40 -19.74 -2.02
C LEU A 125 9.02 -19.86 -1.34
N PRO A 126 8.71 -18.94 -0.38
CA PRO A 126 7.47 -19.03 0.35
C PRO A 126 6.26 -18.62 -0.50
N ILE A 127 5.09 -19.18 -0.16
CA ILE A 127 3.81 -18.64 -0.58
C ILE A 127 3.49 -17.44 0.29
N ILE A 128 3.15 -16.31 -0.35
CA ILE A 128 2.80 -15.06 0.32
C ILE A 128 1.28 -14.88 0.27
N GLU A 129 0.63 -15.08 1.42
CA GLU A 129 -0.79 -14.76 1.57
C GLU A 129 -0.98 -13.24 1.54
N THR A 130 -1.92 -12.78 0.76
CA THR A 130 -2.21 -11.37 0.53
C THR A 130 -3.69 -11.17 0.17
N GLN A 131 -4.03 -10.01 -0.33
CA GLN A 131 -5.37 -9.66 -0.82
C GLN A 131 -5.25 -8.96 -2.17
N ILE A 132 -6.29 -9.09 -2.98
CA ILE A 132 -6.50 -8.27 -4.16
C ILE A 132 -7.55 -7.22 -3.80
N ALA A 133 -7.20 -5.95 -4.00
CA ALA A 133 -8.17 -4.86 -3.96
C ALA A 133 -8.58 -4.50 -5.39
N LYS A 134 -9.87 -4.53 -5.67
CA LYS A 134 -10.45 -3.89 -6.85
C LYS A 134 -10.62 -2.42 -6.51
N VAL A 135 -10.01 -1.56 -7.29
CA VAL A 135 -9.99 -0.12 -7.02
C VAL A 135 -10.34 0.67 -8.28
N THR A 136 -11.00 1.80 -8.08
CA THR A 136 -11.21 2.81 -9.12
C THR A 136 -10.25 3.97 -8.91
N CYS A 137 -9.40 4.24 -9.91
CA CYS A 137 -8.48 5.36 -9.94
C CYS A 137 -8.63 6.10 -11.28
N ASP A 138 -8.88 7.41 -11.27
CA ASP A 138 -9.08 8.23 -12.47
C ASP A 138 -10.11 7.64 -13.45
N LYS A 139 -11.22 7.11 -12.92
CA LYS A 139 -12.32 6.48 -13.67
C LYS A 139 -11.92 5.16 -14.37
N LYS A 140 -10.78 4.58 -14.03
CA LYS A 140 -10.33 3.27 -14.50
C LYS A 140 -10.33 2.29 -13.35
N GLU A 141 -10.68 1.05 -13.64
CA GLU A 141 -10.68 -0.05 -12.68
C GLU A 141 -9.35 -0.81 -12.73
N PHE A 142 -8.84 -1.17 -11.57
CA PHE A 142 -7.63 -1.95 -11.41
C PHE A 142 -7.83 -3.03 -10.35
N SER A 143 -7.22 -4.19 -10.54
CA SER A 143 -7.15 -5.27 -9.55
C SER A 143 -5.73 -5.38 -9.03
N LEU A 144 -5.47 -4.80 -7.86
CA LEU A 144 -4.13 -4.63 -7.30
C LEU A 144 -3.85 -5.64 -6.19
N ARG A 145 -2.73 -6.35 -6.28
CA ARG A 145 -2.23 -7.20 -5.19
C ARG A 145 -1.66 -6.32 -4.09
N LEU A 146 -2.22 -6.41 -2.89
CA LEU A 146 -1.81 -5.58 -1.75
C LEU A 146 -0.52 -6.10 -1.11
N MET A 147 0.32 -5.19 -0.65
CA MET A 147 1.44 -5.54 0.23
C MET A 147 0.89 -6.17 1.53
N PRO A 148 1.37 -7.35 1.96
CA PRO A 148 0.92 -7.95 3.21
C PRO A 148 1.08 -7.02 4.40
N GLN A 149 0.14 -7.11 5.35
CA GLN A 149 0.12 -6.25 6.54
C GLN A 149 1.36 -6.49 7.42
N ILE A 150 1.93 -5.41 7.95
CA ILE A 150 3.06 -5.46 8.89
C ILE A 150 2.67 -6.31 10.12
N GLY A 151 3.58 -7.18 10.54
CA GLY A 151 3.38 -8.09 11.67
C GLY A 151 2.77 -9.45 11.30
N THR A 152 2.30 -9.64 10.06
CA THR A 152 1.85 -10.96 9.59
C THR A 152 3.02 -11.86 9.21
N LYS A 153 2.80 -13.19 9.27
CA LYS A 153 3.79 -14.19 8.83
C LYS A 153 4.19 -13.98 7.36
N SER A 154 3.22 -13.69 6.51
CA SER A 154 3.44 -13.44 5.08
C SER A 154 4.32 -12.21 4.85
N ARG A 155 4.12 -11.12 5.63
CA ARG A 155 4.97 -9.95 5.56
C ARG A 155 6.40 -10.26 6.00
N LEU A 156 6.57 -11.00 7.09
CA LEU A 156 7.90 -11.41 7.58
C LEU A 156 8.63 -12.30 6.56
N ASN A 157 7.93 -13.24 5.94
CA ASN A 157 8.48 -14.09 4.90
C ASN A 157 8.90 -13.29 3.67
N LEU A 158 8.05 -12.36 3.21
CA LEU A 158 8.38 -11.48 2.08
C LEU A 158 9.60 -10.61 2.37
N ASP A 159 9.64 -9.95 3.54
CA ASP A 159 10.76 -9.10 3.93
C ASP A 159 12.06 -9.92 4.06
N ARG A 160 12.00 -11.17 4.59
CA ARG A 160 13.14 -12.08 4.65
C ARG A 160 13.65 -12.43 3.26
N THR A 161 12.77 -12.88 2.36
CA THR A 161 13.12 -13.22 0.97
C THR A 161 13.78 -12.04 0.26
N LEU A 162 13.21 -10.84 0.38
CA LEU A 162 13.80 -9.64 -0.23
C LEU A 162 15.18 -9.30 0.37
N ASN A 163 15.35 -9.45 1.69
CA ASN A 163 16.64 -9.24 2.33
C ASN A 163 17.69 -10.26 1.87
N GLU A 164 17.36 -11.55 1.81
CA GLU A 164 18.24 -12.61 1.32
C GLU A 164 18.67 -12.35 -0.12
N LEU A 165 17.74 -12.02 -1.02
CA LEU A 165 18.05 -11.65 -2.40
C LEU A 165 18.99 -10.43 -2.48
N SER A 166 18.74 -9.41 -1.66
CA SER A 166 19.59 -8.22 -1.65
C SER A 166 21.01 -8.50 -1.15
N MET A 167 21.17 -9.40 -0.17
CA MET A 167 22.46 -9.84 0.33
C MET A 167 23.19 -10.65 -0.74
N GLN A 168 22.55 -11.67 -1.34
CA GLN A 168 23.10 -12.47 -2.41
C GLN A 168 23.55 -11.61 -3.61
N ALA A 169 22.74 -10.61 -3.98
CA ALA A 169 23.08 -9.70 -5.07
C ALA A 169 24.34 -8.87 -4.80
N ARG A 170 24.60 -8.53 -3.53
CA ARG A 170 25.81 -7.79 -3.12
C ARG A 170 27.06 -8.67 -3.08
N GLU A 171 26.91 -9.94 -2.68
CA GLU A 171 28.00 -10.90 -2.53
C GLU A 171 28.46 -11.48 -3.87
N ASN A 172 27.54 -11.70 -4.79
CA ASN A 172 27.80 -12.35 -6.08
C ASN A 172 28.33 -11.40 -7.15
N GLY A 173 29.39 -10.72 -7.02
CA GLY A 173 30.08 -9.93 -8.07
C GLY A 173 29.26 -9.52 -9.32
N LYS A 174 29.70 -8.61 -10.15
CA LYS A 174 28.92 -7.93 -11.21
C LYS A 174 28.18 -8.84 -12.23
N LYS A 175 28.59 -10.07 -12.48
CA LYS A 175 27.98 -10.91 -13.53
C LYS A 175 26.65 -11.56 -13.15
N ASN A 176 26.49 -12.00 -11.90
CA ASN A 176 25.25 -12.67 -11.45
C ASN A 176 24.32 -11.73 -10.66
N SER A 177 24.85 -10.62 -10.17
CA SER A 177 24.11 -9.62 -9.39
C SER A 177 22.93 -9.01 -10.15
N SER A 178 23.04 -8.82 -11.47
CA SER A 178 21.97 -8.23 -12.30
C SER A 178 20.70 -9.09 -12.30
N THR A 179 20.83 -10.41 -12.43
CA THR A 179 19.67 -11.34 -12.44
C THR A 179 18.99 -11.37 -11.07
N ILE A 180 19.78 -11.39 -9.97
CA ILE A 180 19.24 -11.38 -8.61
C ILE A 180 18.51 -10.05 -8.31
N TRP A 181 19.07 -8.91 -8.76
CA TRP A 181 18.40 -7.63 -8.62
C TRP A 181 17.09 -7.54 -9.43
N LYS A 182 17.06 -8.09 -10.65
CA LYS A 182 15.81 -8.17 -11.44
C LYS A 182 14.74 -8.93 -10.68
N LEU A 183 15.10 -10.07 -10.09
CA LEU A 183 14.19 -10.85 -9.26
C LEU A 183 13.72 -10.07 -8.02
N PHE A 184 14.65 -9.46 -7.29
CA PHE A 184 14.33 -8.64 -6.13
C PHE A 184 13.27 -7.56 -6.47
N PHE A 185 13.52 -6.81 -7.55
CA PHE A 185 12.59 -5.76 -7.99
C PHE A 185 11.27 -6.35 -8.46
N PHE A 186 11.29 -7.45 -9.21
CA PHE A 186 10.08 -8.11 -9.68
C PHE A 186 9.17 -8.54 -8.52
N ILE A 187 9.73 -9.23 -7.50
CA ILE A 187 8.97 -9.66 -6.31
C ILE A 187 8.46 -8.43 -5.54
N ARG A 188 9.33 -7.44 -5.28
CA ARG A 188 8.95 -6.23 -4.56
C ARG A 188 7.81 -5.49 -5.23
N ASP A 189 7.88 -5.37 -6.55
CA ASP A 189 6.96 -4.57 -7.36
C ASP A 189 5.69 -5.36 -7.76
N SER A 190 5.62 -6.66 -7.39
CA SER A 190 4.38 -7.46 -7.49
C SER A 190 3.33 -7.10 -6.44
N PHE A 191 3.62 -6.16 -5.53
CA PHE A 191 2.72 -5.73 -4.48
C PHE A 191 2.53 -4.22 -4.49
N ALA A 192 1.27 -3.78 -4.47
CA ALA A 192 0.92 -2.36 -4.33
C ALA A 192 1.09 -1.90 -2.88
N SER A 193 1.85 -0.82 -2.68
CA SER A 193 2.02 -0.16 -1.39
C SER A 193 1.02 0.99 -1.26
N LEU A 194 -0.08 0.73 -0.57
CA LEU A 194 -1.18 1.67 -0.36
C LEU A 194 -1.26 2.12 1.10
N GLY A 195 -1.93 3.22 1.32
CA GLY A 195 -2.29 3.70 2.65
C GLY A 195 -3.55 4.55 2.61
N PRO A 196 -4.25 4.73 3.76
CA PRO A 196 -5.44 5.56 3.82
C PRO A 196 -5.16 7.01 3.41
N ALA A 197 -6.03 7.59 2.58
CA ALA A 197 -5.93 8.98 2.16
C ALA A 197 -6.37 9.97 3.23
N SER A 198 -7.02 9.50 4.30
CA SER A 198 -7.49 10.32 5.42
C SER A 198 -6.39 10.88 6.32
N VAL A 199 -5.17 10.28 6.29
CA VAL A 199 -4.00 10.73 7.07
C VAL A 199 -2.78 10.74 6.18
N LEU A 200 -2.22 11.90 5.92
CA LEU A 200 -1.12 12.09 4.97
C LEU A 200 0.02 12.91 5.58
N THR A 201 1.20 12.82 4.98
CA THR A 201 2.22 13.85 5.20
C THR A 201 1.91 15.09 4.37
N ILE A 202 2.34 16.27 4.86
CA ILE A 202 2.18 17.55 4.15
C ILE A 202 2.72 17.48 2.71
N HIS A 203 3.88 16.84 2.51
CA HIS A 203 4.47 16.67 1.17
C HIS A 203 3.58 15.87 0.21
N ARG A 204 2.86 14.87 0.71
CA ARG A 204 1.96 14.05 -0.11
C ARG A 204 0.68 14.78 -0.48
N SER A 205 0.17 15.63 0.42
CA SER A 205 -1.03 16.41 0.15
C SER A 205 -0.84 17.44 -0.95
N GLN A 206 0.39 17.85 -1.22
CA GLN A 206 0.71 18.81 -2.29
C GLN A 206 0.79 18.18 -3.70
N GLY A 207 0.86 16.86 -3.80
CA GLY A 207 0.97 16.12 -5.06
C GLY A 207 -0.31 15.38 -5.48
N SER A 208 -1.39 15.51 -4.73
CA SER A 208 -2.69 14.86 -4.98
C SER A 208 -3.72 15.80 -5.61
N THR A 209 -3.30 16.59 -6.60
CA THR A 209 -4.21 17.41 -7.43
C THR A 209 -4.30 16.85 -8.83
#